data_04e9d4e2265e85737c808d92e6bc8d1d
#
_entry.id   04e9d4e2265e85737c808d92e6bc8d1d
#
_cell.length_a   1.000
_cell.length_b   1.000
_cell.length_c   1.000
_cell.angle_alpha   90.00
_cell.angle_beta   90.00
_cell.angle_gamma   90.00
#
_symmetry.space_group_name_H-M   'P 1'
#
loop_
_entity.id
_entity.type
_entity.pdbx_description
1 polymer ?
#
loop_
_entity_poly.entity_id
_entity_poly.type
_entity_poly.pdbx_seq_one_letter_code
_entity_poly.pdbx_strand_id
1 'polypeptide(L)'
;MKNTVKLPVIAMASFLTLFTSCSDDDDSNSNDIYLSEDEIPEAIQSYITTHFGDNSIFQAEKETENDVVSYEVKLSDNTSLEFNSDMDIVDIDGTSKLPDSVLPEAIRDYTATHYPDNYITDWELELNHQQVELDNNVELEFDMNGDFIRIDND
;
A
#
# COMPACT_ATOMS: atom_id res chain seq x y z
N MET A 1 1.44 30.56 21.72
CA MET A 1 1.18 30.49 20.29
C MET A 1 1.52 29.07 19.86
N LYS A 2 0.53 28.23 19.67
CA LYS A 2 0.72 26.82 19.29
C LYS A 2 0.61 26.76 17.77
N ASN A 3 1.72 26.51 17.07
CA ASN A 3 1.73 26.25 15.64
C ASN A 3 1.31 24.78 15.44
N THR A 4 0.08 24.60 15.02
CA THR A 4 -0.41 23.31 14.56
C THR A 4 0.06 23.14 13.12
N VAL A 5 1.06 22.31 12.89
CA VAL A 5 1.44 21.86 11.55
C VAL A 5 0.39 20.83 11.14
N LYS A 6 -0.45 21.20 10.20
CA LYS A 6 -1.34 20.24 9.53
C LYS A 6 -0.55 19.57 8.43
N LEU A 7 -0.23 18.29 8.60
CA LEU A 7 0.20 17.45 7.49
C LEU A 7 -1.01 17.14 6.61
N PRO A 8 -0.85 17.13 5.29
CA PRO A 8 -1.92 16.70 4.40
C PRO A 8 -2.15 15.20 4.57
N VAL A 9 -3.37 14.83 4.88
CA VAL A 9 -3.87 13.47 4.73
C VAL A 9 -3.92 13.20 3.23
N ILE A 10 -3.10 12.29 2.73
CA ILE A 10 -3.19 11.82 1.35
C ILE A 10 -4.33 10.82 1.31
N ALA A 11 -5.51 11.28 0.91
CA ALA A 11 -6.61 10.39 0.61
C ALA A 11 -6.31 9.71 -0.73
N MET A 12 -5.98 8.43 -0.71
CA MET A 12 -5.89 7.61 -1.91
C MET A 12 -7.27 7.47 -2.53
N ALA A 13 -7.48 8.16 -3.65
CA ALA A 13 -8.66 7.97 -4.49
C ALA A 13 -8.36 6.84 -5.48
N SER A 14 -9.12 5.76 -5.37
CA SER A 14 -9.15 4.66 -6.35
C SER A 14 -9.28 5.21 -7.78
N PHE A 15 -8.24 5.05 -8.59
CA PHE A 15 -8.21 5.54 -9.96
C PHE A 15 -8.70 4.48 -10.94
N LEU A 16 -9.97 4.58 -11.31
CA LEU A 16 -10.52 3.88 -12.47
C LEU A 16 -10.26 4.74 -13.71
N THR A 17 -9.17 4.52 -14.43
CA THR A 17 -8.87 5.27 -15.64
C THR A 17 -9.61 4.74 -16.86
N LEU A 18 -10.63 5.48 -17.28
CA LEU A 18 -11.14 5.43 -18.65
C LEU A 18 -10.26 6.33 -19.53
N PHE A 19 -9.58 5.73 -20.51
CA PHE A 19 -8.82 6.46 -21.51
C PHE A 19 -9.75 7.35 -22.36
N THR A 20 -9.74 8.66 -22.09
CA THR A 20 -10.16 9.67 -23.08
C THR A 20 -9.06 10.73 -23.14
N SER A 21 -8.39 10.77 -24.30
CA SER A 21 -7.49 11.84 -24.70
C SER A 21 -8.23 13.17 -24.70
N CYS A 22 -7.79 14.12 -23.85
CA CYS A 22 -7.85 15.56 -24.13
C CYS A 22 -6.88 16.27 -23.18
N SER A 23 -5.99 17.04 -23.75
CA SER A 23 -5.09 17.96 -23.08
C SER A 23 -5.87 19.03 -22.33
N ASP A 24 -5.57 19.22 -21.06
CA ASP A 24 -5.67 20.50 -20.38
C ASP A 24 -4.66 20.50 -19.22
N ASP A 25 -3.85 21.57 -19.18
CA ASP A 25 -2.78 21.82 -18.24
C ASP A 25 -3.35 22.03 -16.82
N ASP A 26 -3.18 21.04 -15.95
CA ASP A 26 -3.21 21.25 -14.50
C ASP A 26 -1.87 20.80 -13.91
N ASP A 27 -1.10 21.79 -13.43
CA ASP A 27 0.19 21.64 -12.73
C ASP A 27 0.01 20.88 -11.39
N SER A 28 -0.24 19.59 -11.44
CA SER A 28 0.16 18.70 -10.38
C SER A 28 1.59 18.24 -10.70
N ASN A 29 2.55 18.69 -9.91
CA ASN A 29 3.98 18.43 -10.10
C ASN A 29 4.31 17.01 -9.57
N SER A 30 3.57 15.99 -10.03
CA SER A 30 3.93 14.59 -9.89
C SER A 30 4.78 14.20 -11.10
N ASN A 31 6.01 13.79 -10.85
CA ASN A 31 6.87 13.20 -11.88
C ASN A 31 6.87 11.68 -11.68
N ASP A 32 5.92 11.00 -12.31
CA ASP A 32 5.83 9.55 -12.30
C ASP A 32 6.70 9.00 -13.44
N ILE A 33 7.67 8.16 -13.09
CA ILE A 33 8.62 7.59 -14.03
C ILE A 33 8.44 6.07 -14.02
N TYR A 34 8.02 5.50 -15.15
CA TYR A 34 8.01 4.06 -15.34
C TYR A 34 9.43 3.50 -15.32
N LEU A 35 9.64 2.46 -14.54
CA LEU A 35 10.94 1.81 -14.38
C LEU A 35 11.00 0.53 -15.22
N SER A 36 12.12 0.32 -15.90
CA SER A 36 12.49 -0.99 -16.42
C SER A 36 12.95 -1.90 -15.27
N GLU A 37 12.96 -3.22 -15.46
CA GLU A 37 13.29 -4.19 -14.41
C GLU A 37 14.66 -3.94 -13.76
N ASP A 38 15.64 -3.50 -14.54
CA ASP A 38 17.00 -3.18 -14.08
C ASP A 38 17.12 -1.82 -13.34
N GLU A 39 16.08 -0.99 -13.38
CA GLU A 39 15.99 0.28 -12.65
C GLU A 39 15.26 0.15 -11.32
N ILE A 40 14.54 -0.97 -11.10
CA ILE A 40 13.86 -1.23 -9.84
C ILE A 40 14.90 -1.48 -8.74
N PRO A 41 14.83 -0.81 -7.58
CA PRO A 41 15.75 -1.04 -6.48
C PRO A 41 15.84 -2.52 -6.07
N GLU A 42 17.04 -3.02 -5.83
CA GLU A 42 17.27 -4.44 -5.46
C GLU A 42 16.52 -4.85 -4.19
N ALA A 43 16.33 -3.94 -3.23
CA ALA A 43 15.57 -4.20 -2.02
C ALA A 43 14.09 -4.52 -2.33
N ILE A 44 13.47 -3.76 -3.24
CA ILE A 44 12.10 -3.98 -3.70
C ILE A 44 11.98 -5.32 -4.44
N GLN A 45 12.90 -5.62 -5.38
CA GLN A 45 12.92 -6.91 -6.09
C GLN A 45 13.08 -8.09 -5.11
N SER A 46 13.93 -7.93 -4.09
CA SER A 46 14.15 -8.95 -3.06
C SER A 46 12.92 -9.16 -2.19
N TYR A 47 12.22 -8.08 -1.82
CA TYR A 47 10.96 -8.15 -1.08
C TYR A 47 9.91 -8.93 -1.88
N ILE A 48 9.70 -8.57 -3.14
CA ILE A 48 8.73 -9.22 -4.02
C ILE A 48 9.06 -10.71 -4.18
N THR A 49 10.32 -11.04 -4.46
CA THR A 49 10.75 -12.43 -4.61
C THR A 49 10.52 -13.24 -3.33
N THR A 50 10.69 -12.63 -2.17
CA THR A 50 10.56 -13.31 -0.87
C THR A 50 9.11 -13.56 -0.49
N HIS A 51 8.23 -12.59 -0.74
CA HIS A 51 6.86 -12.59 -0.23
C HIS A 51 5.82 -12.91 -1.30
N PHE A 52 6.12 -12.60 -2.58
CA PHE A 52 5.22 -12.73 -3.72
C PHE A 52 5.88 -13.51 -4.86
N GLY A 53 6.75 -14.46 -4.56
CA GLY A 53 7.62 -15.14 -5.52
C GLY A 53 6.92 -15.92 -6.64
N ASP A 54 5.60 -16.17 -6.51
CA ASP A 54 4.79 -16.77 -7.58
C ASP A 54 4.28 -15.73 -8.60
N ASN A 55 4.48 -14.42 -8.31
CA ASN A 55 4.07 -13.31 -9.16
C ASN A 55 5.26 -12.68 -9.87
N SER A 56 5.02 -12.20 -11.08
CA SER A 56 5.95 -11.33 -11.79
C SER A 56 5.55 -9.86 -11.64
N ILE A 57 6.52 -8.97 -11.74
CA ILE A 57 6.27 -7.53 -11.83
C ILE A 57 5.60 -7.25 -13.17
N PHE A 58 4.41 -6.65 -13.14
CA PHE A 58 3.70 -6.20 -14.33
C PHE A 58 4.09 -4.77 -14.69
N GLN A 59 4.24 -3.89 -13.69
CA GLN A 59 4.58 -2.49 -13.85
C GLN A 59 5.28 -2.00 -12.60
N ALA A 60 6.23 -1.09 -12.74
CA ALA A 60 6.85 -0.39 -11.63
C ALA A 60 7.01 1.09 -11.98
N GLU A 61 6.73 1.94 -11.01
CA GLU A 61 6.81 3.39 -11.12
C GLU A 61 7.59 3.96 -9.96
N LYS A 62 8.33 5.03 -10.23
CA LYS A 62 8.91 5.89 -9.23
C LYS A 62 8.14 7.20 -9.26
N GLU A 63 7.55 7.53 -8.15
CA GLU A 63 6.83 8.77 -7.96
C GLU A 63 7.67 9.78 -7.19
N THR A 64 7.45 11.06 -7.47
CA THR A 64 8.07 12.14 -6.70
C THR A 64 7.03 13.22 -6.50
N GLU A 65 6.54 13.34 -5.29
CA GLU A 65 5.59 14.38 -4.90
C GLU A 65 6.18 15.22 -3.75
N ASN A 66 6.22 16.55 -3.92
CA ASN A 66 6.74 17.48 -2.90
C ASN A 66 8.15 17.11 -2.35
N ASP A 67 9.04 16.65 -3.22
CA ASP A 67 10.39 16.16 -2.90
C ASP A 67 10.41 14.83 -2.09
N VAL A 68 9.27 14.16 -1.90
CA VAL A 68 9.19 12.82 -1.34
C VAL A 68 9.17 11.81 -2.48
N VAL A 69 10.00 10.79 -2.37
CA VAL A 69 10.08 9.69 -3.33
C VAL A 69 9.35 8.48 -2.78
N SER A 70 8.50 7.86 -3.60
CA SER A 70 7.90 6.54 -3.37
C SER A 70 8.06 5.66 -4.61
N TYR A 71 7.74 4.39 -4.47
CA TYR A 71 7.73 3.44 -5.56
C TYR A 71 6.44 2.64 -5.50
N GLU A 72 5.72 2.60 -6.61
CA GLU A 72 4.58 1.72 -6.79
C GLU A 72 4.96 0.55 -7.69
N VAL A 73 4.59 -0.67 -7.29
CA VAL A 73 4.81 -1.88 -8.08
C VAL A 73 3.51 -2.66 -8.18
N LYS A 74 3.07 -2.90 -9.40
CA LYS A 74 1.93 -3.75 -9.70
C LYS A 74 2.40 -5.15 -10.11
N LEU A 75 1.83 -6.17 -9.47
CA LEU A 75 2.13 -7.57 -9.75
C LEU A 75 1.16 -8.16 -10.79
N SER A 76 1.50 -9.34 -11.31
CA SER A 76 0.73 -10.03 -12.35
C SER A 76 -0.65 -10.51 -11.91
N ASP A 77 -0.92 -10.62 -10.61
CA ASP A 77 -2.22 -10.94 -10.01
C ASP A 77 -3.07 -9.71 -9.67
N ASN A 78 -2.60 -8.51 -10.05
CA ASN A 78 -3.10 -7.18 -9.74
C ASN A 78 -2.89 -6.71 -8.30
N THR A 79 -2.07 -7.37 -7.50
CA THR A 79 -1.62 -6.82 -6.22
C THR A 79 -0.77 -5.57 -6.48
N SER A 80 -1.08 -4.48 -5.80
CA SER A 80 -0.28 -3.25 -5.76
C SER A 80 0.55 -3.21 -4.49
N LEU A 81 1.78 -2.72 -4.61
CA LEU A 81 2.73 -2.58 -3.50
C LEU A 81 3.29 -1.16 -3.53
N GLU A 82 3.21 -0.43 -2.41
CA GLU A 82 3.84 0.87 -2.29
C GLU A 82 5.02 0.81 -1.31
N PHE A 83 6.14 1.40 -1.72
CA PHE A 83 7.36 1.50 -0.91
C PHE A 83 7.73 2.97 -0.71
N ASN A 84 8.17 3.31 0.48
CA ASN A 84 8.69 4.64 0.77
C ASN A 84 10.09 4.86 0.18
N SER A 85 10.67 6.04 0.41
CA SER A 85 12.02 6.41 -0.07
C SER A 85 13.14 5.52 0.49
N ASP A 86 12.92 4.86 1.61
CA ASP A 86 13.86 3.93 2.25
C ASP A 86 13.69 2.48 1.77
N MET A 87 12.78 2.24 0.81
CA MET A 87 12.42 0.93 0.25
C MET A 87 11.67 0.03 1.26
N ASP A 88 11.11 0.61 2.31
CA ASP A 88 10.23 -0.11 3.24
C ASP A 88 8.82 -0.14 2.66
N ILE A 89 8.16 -1.30 2.75
CA ILE A 89 6.76 -1.45 2.33
C ILE A 89 5.85 -0.60 3.25
N VAL A 90 4.92 0.13 2.65
CA VAL A 90 3.96 0.99 3.37
C VAL A 90 2.52 0.68 3.02
N ASP A 91 2.28 0.09 1.83
CA ASP A 91 0.93 -0.30 1.42
C ASP A 91 0.96 -1.59 0.57
N ILE A 92 -0.04 -2.43 0.75
CA ILE A 92 -0.29 -3.65 -0.01
C ILE A 92 -1.79 -3.73 -0.28
N ASP A 93 -2.20 -3.53 -1.53
CA ASP A 93 -3.59 -3.68 -2.00
C ASP A 93 -3.69 -4.94 -2.86
N GLY A 94 -4.41 -5.94 -2.38
CA GLY A 94 -4.54 -7.24 -3.00
C GLY A 94 -5.99 -7.60 -3.35
N THR A 95 -6.16 -8.42 -4.38
CA THR A 95 -7.47 -8.96 -4.79
C THR A 95 -7.77 -10.33 -4.17
N SER A 96 -6.85 -10.84 -3.35
CA SER A 96 -6.91 -12.16 -2.71
C SER A 96 -6.20 -12.12 -1.36
N LYS A 97 -6.23 -13.26 -0.61
CA LYS A 97 -5.55 -13.35 0.68
C LYS A 97 -4.08 -12.96 0.56
N LEU A 98 -3.65 -11.99 1.36
CA LEU A 98 -2.25 -11.62 1.48
C LEU A 98 -1.40 -12.76 2.08
N PRO A 99 -0.12 -12.89 1.67
CA PRO A 99 0.80 -13.82 2.30
C PRO A 99 0.98 -13.53 3.78
N ASP A 100 0.95 -14.56 4.61
CA ASP A 100 1.13 -14.40 6.06
C ASP A 100 2.49 -13.75 6.43
N SER A 101 3.47 -13.82 5.52
CA SER A 101 4.82 -13.28 5.71
C SER A 101 4.91 -11.75 5.61
N VAL A 102 3.90 -11.08 5.07
CA VAL A 102 3.88 -9.60 4.97
C VAL A 102 3.13 -8.94 6.13
N LEU A 103 2.40 -9.74 6.91
CA LEU A 103 1.53 -9.25 7.98
C LEU A 103 2.15 -9.46 9.36
N PRO A 104 2.08 -8.48 10.28
CA PRO A 104 2.46 -8.67 11.67
C PRO A 104 1.69 -9.83 12.32
N GLU A 105 2.38 -10.64 13.14
CA GLU A 105 1.79 -11.82 13.79
C GLU A 105 0.56 -11.45 14.64
N ALA A 106 0.63 -10.35 15.40
CA ALA A 106 -0.47 -9.91 16.26
C ALA A 106 -1.75 -9.60 15.48
N ILE A 107 -1.63 -8.95 14.32
CA ILE A 107 -2.76 -8.65 13.42
C ILE A 107 -3.38 -9.93 12.87
N ARG A 108 -2.55 -10.89 12.43
CA ARG A 108 -3.00 -12.19 11.94
C ARG A 108 -3.74 -12.97 13.01
N ASP A 109 -3.21 -13.01 14.23
CA ASP A 109 -3.80 -13.74 15.36
C ASP A 109 -5.14 -13.12 15.77
N TYR A 110 -5.21 -11.78 15.79
CA TYR A 110 -6.47 -11.08 16.06
C TYR A 110 -7.52 -11.41 15.00
N THR A 111 -7.16 -11.30 13.73
CA THR A 111 -8.08 -11.58 12.60
C THR A 111 -8.54 -13.03 12.63
N ALA A 112 -7.64 -13.99 12.80
CA ALA A 112 -8.02 -15.41 12.87
C ALA A 112 -8.94 -15.72 14.05
N THR A 113 -8.84 -14.97 15.16
CA THR A 113 -9.68 -15.18 16.35
C THR A 113 -11.07 -14.54 16.21
N HIS A 114 -11.15 -13.34 15.65
CA HIS A 114 -12.36 -12.53 15.63
C HIS A 114 -13.12 -12.58 14.30
N TYR A 115 -12.42 -12.93 13.21
CA TYR A 115 -12.94 -13.04 11.85
C TYR A 115 -12.52 -14.38 11.19
N PRO A 116 -12.85 -15.54 11.78
CA PRO A 116 -12.31 -16.84 11.36
C PRO A 116 -12.75 -17.27 9.95
N ASP A 117 -13.79 -16.66 9.41
CA ASP A 117 -14.31 -16.95 8.07
C ASP A 117 -13.80 -15.96 7.01
N ASN A 118 -12.95 -14.98 7.40
CA ASN A 118 -12.43 -13.96 6.53
C ASN A 118 -10.90 -14.00 6.48
N TYR A 119 -10.32 -13.32 5.48
CA TYR A 119 -8.89 -13.14 5.32
C TYR A 119 -8.57 -11.69 4.96
N ILE A 120 -7.32 -11.28 5.23
CA ILE A 120 -6.83 -9.95 4.94
C ILE A 120 -6.48 -9.87 3.46
N THR A 121 -7.00 -8.85 2.78
CA THR A 121 -6.73 -8.50 1.39
C THR A 121 -5.77 -7.33 1.26
N ASP A 122 -5.80 -6.39 2.23
CA ASP A 122 -5.07 -5.14 2.18
C ASP A 122 -4.41 -4.86 3.53
N TRP A 123 -3.24 -4.20 3.48
CA TRP A 123 -2.53 -3.73 4.67
C TRP A 123 -1.86 -2.39 4.36
N GLU A 124 -2.07 -1.42 5.23
CA GLU A 124 -1.50 -0.09 5.12
C GLU A 124 -0.80 0.32 6.43
N LEU A 125 0.37 0.94 6.30
CA LEU A 125 1.13 1.53 7.38
C LEU A 125 0.93 3.04 7.41
N GLU A 126 0.06 3.46 8.28
CA GLU A 126 -0.17 4.86 8.55
C GLU A 126 0.87 5.46 9.51
N LEU A 127 0.84 6.79 9.69
CA LEU A 127 1.83 7.52 10.48
C LEU A 127 2.01 6.99 11.93
N ASN A 128 0.93 6.49 12.54
CA ASN A 128 0.87 6.09 13.94
C ASN A 128 -0.02 4.87 14.22
N HIS A 129 -0.50 4.21 13.19
CA HIS A 129 -1.31 2.99 13.28
C HIS A 129 -1.13 2.15 12.01
N GLN A 130 -1.69 0.96 12.00
CA GLN A 130 -1.79 0.10 10.84
C GLN A 130 -3.25 -0.17 10.56
N GLN A 131 -3.60 -0.30 9.28
CA GLN A 131 -4.94 -0.65 8.85
C GLN A 131 -4.89 -1.94 8.02
N VAL A 132 -5.93 -2.76 8.12
CA VAL A 132 -6.14 -3.89 7.22
C VAL A 132 -7.58 -3.92 6.76
N GLU A 133 -7.78 -4.32 5.51
CA GLU A 133 -9.09 -4.65 4.98
C GLU A 133 -9.25 -6.16 4.87
N LEU A 134 -10.47 -6.63 5.14
CA LEU A 134 -10.86 -8.03 4.99
C LEU A 134 -11.65 -8.23 3.69
N ASP A 135 -11.68 -9.45 3.19
CA ASP A 135 -12.41 -9.85 1.96
C ASP A 135 -13.93 -9.57 1.99
N ASN A 136 -14.46 -9.14 3.13
CA ASN A 136 -15.85 -8.69 3.31
C ASN A 136 -15.98 -7.17 3.47
N ASN A 137 -14.94 -6.39 3.13
CA ASN A 137 -14.88 -4.93 3.22
C ASN A 137 -15.01 -4.39 4.67
N VAL A 138 -14.56 -5.15 5.65
CA VAL A 138 -14.40 -4.66 7.03
C VAL A 138 -12.99 -4.15 7.20
N GLU A 139 -12.84 -2.89 7.60
CA GLU A 139 -11.57 -2.26 7.89
C GLU A 139 -11.29 -2.28 9.38
N LEU A 140 -10.07 -2.67 9.76
CA LEU A 140 -9.62 -2.82 11.14
C LEU A 140 -8.37 -1.99 11.37
N GLU A 141 -8.38 -1.13 12.39
CA GLU A 141 -7.20 -0.38 12.80
C GLU A 141 -6.49 -1.06 13.98
N PHE A 142 -5.16 -1.02 13.93
CA PHE A 142 -4.25 -1.54 14.94
C PHE A 142 -3.19 -0.51 15.28
N ASP A 143 -2.70 -0.51 16.51
CA ASP A 143 -1.54 0.31 16.85
C ASP A 143 -0.26 -0.26 16.21
N MET A 144 0.88 0.43 16.42
CA MET A 144 2.17 0.02 15.87
C MET A 144 2.70 -1.30 16.44
N ASN A 145 2.10 -1.83 17.51
CA ASN A 145 2.43 -3.15 18.07
C ASN A 145 1.52 -4.26 17.54
N GLY A 146 0.47 -3.90 16.78
CA GLY A 146 -0.57 -4.81 16.30
C GLY A 146 -1.71 -5.03 17.28
N ASP A 147 -1.84 -4.20 18.34
CA ASP A 147 -2.97 -4.24 19.26
C ASP A 147 -4.18 -3.53 18.59
N PHE A 148 -5.34 -4.22 18.58
CA PHE A 148 -6.55 -3.71 17.96
C PHE A 148 -7.05 -2.41 18.60
N ILE A 149 -7.38 -1.43 17.76
CA ILE A 149 -7.90 -0.12 18.16
C ILE A 149 -9.42 -0.07 17.93
N ARG A 150 -9.86 -0.21 16.68
CA ARG A 150 -11.27 -0.08 16.29
C ARG A 150 -11.55 -0.72 14.93
N ILE A 151 -12.84 -0.86 14.63
CA ILE A 151 -13.32 -1.05 13.25
C ILE A 151 -13.46 0.34 12.65
N ASP A 152 -12.89 0.56 11.46
CA ASP A 152 -13.18 1.77 10.69
C ASP A 152 -14.49 1.59 9.93
N ASN A 153 -15.31 2.62 9.91
CA ASN A 153 -16.63 2.61 9.31
C ASN A 153 -16.88 3.85 8.44
N ASP A 154 -15.78 4.43 7.90
CA ASP A 154 -15.91 5.62 7.06
C ASP A 154 -16.41 5.34 5.64
#